data_ed940d863bd7ce00c00d7ef1609e685d
#
_entry.id   ed940d863bd7ce00c00d7ef1609e685d
#
_cell.length_a   1.000
_cell.length_b   1.000
_cell.length_c   1.000
_cell.angle_alpha   90.00
_cell.angle_beta   90.00
_cell.angle_gamma   90.00
#
_symmetry.space_group_name_H-M   'P 1'
#
loop_
_entity.id
_entity.type
_entity.pdbx_description
1 polymer ?
#
loop_
_entity_poly.entity_id
_entity_poly.type
_entity_poly.pdbx_seq_one_letter_code
_entity_poly.pdbx_strand_id
1 'polypeptide(L)'
;MNLKLSSWNATAFFQDLVARNKFATAQGFSFCRVSGLEGFEEALQTMQSTTAFVCVSDMSQGYIALANTPRTRRVKTIFLAMRHAIDDMEARLSCMETLRELFRQFMSQLILERTRLEQSCIYLDERITFNEMNEYFFSGCACAYFQIAVDTFTDLRYNADEWNNE
;
A
#
# COMPACT_ATOMS: atom_id res chain seq x y z
N MET A 1 24.39 -22.17 3.21
CA MET A 1 23.42 -21.39 4.02
C MET A 1 22.54 -20.61 3.05
N ASN A 2 21.35 -21.14 2.74
CA ASN A 2 20.41 -20.42 1.90
C ASN A 2 19.85 -19.27 2.73
N LEU A 3 20.42 -18.08 2.58
CA LEU A 3 19.81 -16.85 3.01
C LEU A 3 18.52 -16.66 2.16
N LYS A 4 17.44 -17.25 2.62
CA LYS A 4 16.12 -16.93 2.11
C LYS A 4 15.95 -15.43 2.35
N LEU A 5 16.10 -14.65 1.28
CA LEU A 5 15.88 -13.20 1.31
C LEU A 5 14.52 -12.95 1.94
N SER A 6 14.51 -12.34 3.11
CA SER A 6 13.29 -12.01 3.81
C SER A 6 12.56 -10.95 3.00
N SER A 7 11.46 -11.34 2.38
CA SER A 7 10.57 -10.40 1.70
C SER A 7 9.45 -9.97 2.64
N TRP A 8 9.22 -8.68 2.75
CA TRP A 8 8.06 -8.17 3.46
C TRP A 8 6.83 -8.19 2.56
N ASN A 9 5.74 -8.71 3.07
CA ASN A 9 4.46 -8.73 2.37
C ASN A 9 3.60 -7.54 2.83
N ALA A 10 3.74 -6.41 2.16
CA ALA A 10 2.97 -5.20 2.43
C ALA A 10 1.45 -5.42 2.29
N THR A 11 1.03 -6.23 1.33
CA THR A 11 -0.39 -6.53 1.10
C THR A 11 -0.99 -7.25 2.30
N ALA A 12 -0.32 -8.28 2.82
CA ALA A 12 -0.76 -9.00 4.01
C ALA A 12 -0.75 -8.09 5.25
N PHE A 13 0.24 -7.20 5.37
CA PHE A 13 0.31 -6.24 6.46
C PHE A 13 -0.90 -5.31 6.48
N PHE A 14 -1.25 -4.68 5.36
CA PHE A 14 -2.41 -3.78 5.31
C PHE A 14 -3.74 -4.52 5.44
N GLN A 15 -3.84 -5.74 4.92
CA GLN A 15 -5.01 -6.60 5.14
C GLN A 15 -5.24 -6.86 6.63
N ASP A 16 -4.19 -7.18 7.37
CA ASP A 16 -4.23 -7.36 8.82
C ASP A 16 -4.60 -6.06 9.54
N LEU A 17 -4.01 -4.92 9.13
CA LEU A 17 -4.35 -3.62 9.72
C LEU A 17 -5.83 -3.31 9.61
N VAL A 18 -6.43 -3.51 8.45
CA VAL A 18 -7.87 -3.27 8.24
C VAL A 18 -8.71 -4.20 9.12
N ALA A 19 -8.35 -5.47 9.19
CA ALA A 19 -9.10 -6.47 9.96
C ALA A 19 -9.12 -6.20 11.46
N ARG A 20 -8.03 -5.70 12.03
CA ARG A 20 -7.89 -5.48 13.48
C ARG A 20 -8.04 -4.02 13.92
N ASN A 21 -8.15 -3.08 13.00
CA ASN A 21 -8.32 -1.68 13.33
C ASN A 21 -9.78 -1.38 13.68
N LYS A 22 -10.03 -0.96 14.93
CA LYS A 22 -11.38 -0.67 15.44
C LYS A 22 -12.07 0.45 14.69
N PHE A 23 -11.32 1.49 14.29
CA PHE A 23 -11.86 2.61 13.55
C PHE A 23 -12.25 2.18 12.12
N ALA A 24 -11.39 1.42 11.43
CA ALA A 24 -11.70 0.89 10.11
C ALA A 24 -12.97 0.00 10.13
N THR A 25 -13.08 -0.87 11.14
CA THR A 25 -14.27 -1.72 11.32
C THR A 25 -15.52 -0.87 11.57
N ALA A 26 -15.45 0.13 12.46
CA ALA A 26 -16.59 1.00 12.78
C ALA A 26 -17.03 1.85 11.57
N GLN A 27 -16.11 2.24 10.70
CA GLN A 27 -16.39 3.01 9.48
C GLN A 27 -16.72 2.13 8.26
N GLY A 28 -16.72 0.81 8.41
CA GLY A 28 -17.10 -0.12 7.35
C GLY A 28 -16.05 -0.28 6.23
N PHE A 29 -14.77 -0.09 6.52
CA PHE A 29 -13.71 -0.31 5.55
C PHE A 29 -13.55 -1.78 5.20
N SER A 30 -13.50 -2.05 3.91
CA SER A 30 -13.18 -3.37 3.34
C SER A 30 -11.82 -3.31 2.64
N PHE A 31 -11.05 -4.39 2.79
CA PHE A 31 -9.77 -4.53 2.11
C PHE A 31 -9.96 -5.14 0.72
N CYS A 32 -9.21 -4.63 -0.27
CA CYS A 32 -9.12 -5.25 -1.59
C CYS A 32 -7.70 -5.14 -2.17
N ARG A 33 -7.40 -6.01 -3.13
CA ARG A 33 -6.20 -5.93 -3.96
C ARG A 33 -6.56 -5.33 -5.30
N VAL A 34 -5.68 -4.49 -5.83
CA VAL A 34 -5.87 -3.84 -7.12
C VAL A 34 -4.56 -3.84 -7.91
N SER A 35 -4.66 -3.88 -9.23
CA SER A 35 -3.51 -3.87 -10.14
C SER A 35 -3.18 -2.45 -10.62
N GLY A 36 -3.26 -1.46 -9.73
CA GLY A 36 -3.02 -0.06 -10.04
C GLY A 36 -4.31 0.75 -10.08
N LEU A 37 -4.27 1.92 -10.72
CA LEU A 37 -5.39 2.86 -10.73
C LEU A 37 -6.62 2.31 -11.46
N GLU A 38 -6.43 1.71 -12.62
CA GLU A 38 -7.54 1.11 -13.40
C GLU A 38 -8.24 0.00 -12.63
N GLY A 39 -7.46 -0.89 -11.99
CA GLY A 39 -8.01 -1.95 -11.13
C GLY A 39 -8.73 -1.39 -9.90
N PHE A 40 -8.30 -0.24 -9.40
CA PHE A 40 -9.00 0.46 -8.32
C PHE A 40 -10.36 1.02 -8.78
N GLU A 41 -10.43 1.63 -9.95
CA GLU A 41 -11.69 2.09 -10.55
C GLU A 41 -12.66 0.94 -10.79
N GLU A 42 -12.16 -0.18 -11.31
CA GLU A 42 -12.96 -1.39 -11.52
C GLU A 42 -13.50 -1.96 -10.19
N ALA A 43 -12.67 -1.99 -9.14
CA ALA A 43 -13.09 -2.42 -7.82
C ALA A 43 -14.21 -1.52 -7.25
N LEU A 44 -14.11 -0.20 -7.42
CA LEU A 44 -15.15 0.74 -7.01
C LEU A 44 -16.47 0.52 -7.78
N GLN A 45 -16.40 0.21 -9.06
CA GLN A 45 -17.58 -0.07 -9.89
C GLN A 45 -18.24 -1.40 -9.53
N THR A 46 -17.45 -2.42 -9.24
CA THR A 46 -17.93 -3.78 -8.97
C THR A 46 -18.48 -3.93 -7.56
N MET A 47 -17.83 -3.30 -6.57
CA MET A 47 -18.19 -3.41 -5.14
C MET A 47 -19.18 -2.31 -4.72
N GLN A 48 -20.33 -2.23 -5.37
CA GLN A 48 -21.32 -1.16 -5.15
C GLN A 48 -21.92 -1.13 -3.74
N SER A 49 -21.98 -2.27 -3.06
CA SER A 49 -22.49 -2.36 -1.67
C SER A 49 -21.47 -1.92 -0.62
N THR A 50 -20.20 -1.80 -0.98
CA THR A 50 -19.14 -1.38 -0.06
C THR A 50 -18.99 0.13 -0.10
N THR A 51 -18.98 0.76 1.07
CA THR A 51 -18.94 2.23 1.20
C THR A 51 -17.55 2.78 1.46
N ALA A 52 -16.66 1.97 2.01
CA ALA A 52 -15.30 2.38 2.35
C ALA A 52 -14.28 1.29 1.99
N PHE A 53 -13.14 1.70 1.44
CA PHE A 53 -12.15 0.81 0.85
C PHE A 53 -10.73 1.12 1.33
N VAL A 54 -9.96 0.08 1.59
CA VAL A 54 -8.50 0.11 1.61
C VAL A 54 -8.01 -0.83 0.51
N CYS A 55 -7.44 -0.27 -0.55
CA CYS A 55 -6.98 -1.04 -1.69
C CYS A 55 -5.46 -0.98 -1.80
N VAL A 56 -4.80 -2.13 -1.87
CA VAL A 56 -3.35 -2.22 -1.99
C VAL A 56 -3.01 -2.74 -3.38
N SER A 57 -2.14 -2.00 -4.09
CA SER A 57 -1.63 -2.43 -5.38
C SER A 57 -0.80 -3.70 -5.23
N ASP A 58 -1.10 -4.73 -6.00
CA ASP A 58 -0.29 -5.94 -6.11
C ASP A 58 0.96 -5.71 -6.99
N MET A 59 0.95 -4.67 -7.82
CA MET A 59 2.09 -4.22 -8.61
C MET A 59 3.05 -3.38 -7.76
N SER A 60 4.33 -3.44 -8.08
CA SER A 60 5.36 -2.62 -7.47
C SER A 60 6.16 -1.91 -8.54
N GLN A 61 6.48 -0.65 -8.28
CA GLN A 61 7.51 0.07 -9.01
C GLN A 61 8.79 0.05 -8.18
N GLY A 62 9.93 0.24 -8.82
CA GLY A 62 11.19 0.30 -8.08
C GLY A 62 12.40 0.20 -8.99
N TYR A 63 13.54 -0.10 -8.37
CA TYR A 63 14.79 -0.30 -9.08
C TYR A 63 15.69 -1.27 -8.31
N ILE A 64 16.69 -1.82 -9.01
CA ILE A 64 17.80 -2.56 -8.42
C ILE A 64 19.07 -1.73 -8.63
N ALA A 65 19.80 -1.49 -7.54
CA ALA A 65 21.11 -0.87 -7.61
C ALA A 65 22.18 -1.95 -7.77
N LEU A 66 22.92 -1.90 -8.88
CA LEU A 66 24.05 -2.81 -9.17
C LEU A 66 25.33 -2.31 -8.48
N ALA A 67 25.31 -2.28 -7.16
CA ALA A 67 26.45 -1.85 -6.33
C ALA A 67 27.08 -3.05 -5.61
N ASN A 68 28.15 -2.84 -4.85
CA ASN A 68 28.80 -3.89 -4.08
C ASN A 68 27.89 -4.59 -3.05
N THR A 69 26.85 -3.89 -2.62
CA THR A 69 25.76 -4.43 -1.80
C THR A 69 24.43 -4.19 -2.51
N PRO A 70 24.06 -5.07 -3.45
CA PRO A 70 22.87 -4.85 -4.25
C PRO A 70 21.60 -4.79 -3.41
N ARG A 71 20.74 -3.82 -3.70
CA ARG A 71 19.44 -3.65 -3.06
C ARG A 71 18.35 -3.47 -4.10
N THR A 72 17.22 -4.08 -3.82
CA THR A 72 16.00 -3.85 -4.58
C THR A 72 15.10 -2.92 -3.79
N ARG A 73 14.73 -1.80 -4.39
CA ARG A 73 13.69 -0.90 -3.89
C ARG A 73 12.37 -1.23 -4.55
N ARG A 74 11.34 -1.43 -3.74
CA ARG A 74 9.96 -1.63 -4.20
C ARG A 74 9.06 -0.58 -3.60
N VAL A 75 8.24 0.04 -4.43
CA VAL A 75 7.24 1.04 -4.03
C VAL A 75 5.86 0.44 -4.22
N LYS A 76 5.05 0.48 -3.16
CA LYS A 76 3.65 0.07 -3.16
C LYS A 76 2.75 1.27 -2.99
N THR A 77 1.64 1.27 -3.71
CA THR A 77 0.59 2.29 -3.56
C THR A 77 -0.61 1.72 -2.81
N ILE A 78 -1.08 2.45 -1.84
CA ILE A 78 -2.25 2.13 -1.03
C ILE A 78 -3.29 3.23 -1.23
N PHE A 79 -4.50 2.84 -1.64
CA PHE A 79 -5.64 3.74 -1.83
C PHE A 79 -6.59 3.62 -0.66
N LEU A 80 -7.05 4.78 -0.17
CA LEU A 80 -8.12 4.90 0.83
C LEU A 80 -9.27 5.64 0.17
N ALA A 81 -10.48 5.08 0.18
CA ALA A 81 -11.63 5.71 -0.45
C ALA A 81 -12.91 5.50 0.35
N MET A 82 -13.79 6.50 0.30
CA MET A 82 -15.13 6.44 0.87
C MET A 82 -16.15 7.02 -0.11
N ARG A 83 -17.29 6.36 -0.25
CA ARG A 83 -18.41 6.84 -1.06
C ARG A 83 -19.17 7.94 -0.33
N HIS A 84 -19.61 8.92 -1.09
CA HIS A 84 -20.53 9.98 -0.67
C HIS A 84 -21.50 10.33 -1.81
N ALA A 85 -22.57 11.03 -1.51
CA ALA A 85 -23.46 11.56 -2.55
C ALA A 85 -22.70 12.58 -3.42
N ILE A 86 -22.88 12.51 -4.73
CA ILE A 86 -22.09 13.29 -5.72
C ILE A 86 -22.17 14.79 -5.45
N ASP A 87 -23.36 15.29 -5.08
CA ASP A 87 -23.61 16.71 -4.87
C ASP A 87 -23.45 17.16 -3.42
N ASP A 88 -23.01 16.29 -2.53
CA ASP A 88 -22.86 16.57 -1.10
C ASP A 88 -21.39 16.85 -0.74
N MET A 89 -21.02 18.13 -0.80
CA MET A 89 -19.66 18.57 -0.48
C MET A 89 -19.32 18.44 1.01
N GLU A 90 -20.31 18.54 1.91
CA GLU A 90 -20.08 18.37 3.35
C GLU A 90 -19.82 16.89 3.67
N ALA A 91 -20.58 15.98 3.08
CA ALA A 91 -20.33 14.55 3.19
C ALA A 91 -18.93 14.17 2.64
N ARG A 92 -18.51 14.79 1.52
CA ARG A 92 -17.16 14.59 0.98
C ARG A 92 -16.08 15.04 1.96
N LEU A 93 -16.21 16.22 2.55
CA LEU A 93 -15.26 16.70 3.56
C LEU A 93 -15.21 15.79 4.78
N SER A 94 -16.35 15.31 5.27
CA SER A 94 -16.43 14.35 6.36
C SER A 94 -15.75 13.03 6.01
N CYS A 95 -15.93 12.53 4.79
CA CYS A 95 -15.20 11.34 4.30
C CYS A 95 -13.70 11.57 4.28
N MET A 96 -13.23 12.73 3.79
CA MET A 96 -11.80 13.05 3.78
C MET A 96 -11.20 13.11 5.19
N GLU A 97 -11.90 13.66 6.17
CA GLU A 97 -11.45 13.64 7.57
C GLU A 97 -11.32 12.20 8.11
N THR A 98 -12.27 11.34 7.75
CA THR A 98 -12.21 9.90 8.10
C THR A 98 -11.00 9.22 7.46
N LEU A 99 -10.71 9.50 6.18
CA LEU A 99 -9.54 8.95 5.49
C LEU A 99 -8.22 9.43 6.11
N ARG A 100 -8.14 10.71 6.48
CA ARG A 100 -6.98 11.30 7.15
C ARG A 100 -6.73 10.65 8.50
N GLU A 101 -7.78 10.41 9.28
CA GLU A 101 -7.66 9.73 10.57
C GLU A 101 -7.21 8.26 10.41
N LEU A 102 -7.78 7.52 9.46
CA LEU A 102 -7.32 6.16 9.17
C LEU A 102 -5.86 6.14 8.72
N PHE A 103 -5.47 7.06 7.84
CA PHE A 103 -4.08 7.22 7.41
C PHE A 103 -3.15 7.46 8.61
N ARG A 104 -3.51 8.39 9.50
CA ARG A 104 -2.73 8.67 10.71
C ARG A 104 -2.56 7.41 11.58
N GLN A 105 -3.62 6.62 11.75
CA GLN A 105 -3.57 5.36 12.52
C GLN A 105 -2.69 4.32 11.85
N PHE A 106 -2.74 4.19 10.52
CA PHE A 106 -1.85 3.29 9.78
C PHE A 106 -0.39 3.71 9.90
N MET A 107 -0.10 5.02 9.86
CA MET A 107 1.27 5.53 10.06
C MET A 107 1.81 5.16 11.45
N SER A 108 0.99 5.19 12.49
CA SER A 108 1.42 4.79 13.85
C SER A 108 1.83 3.30 13.91
N GLN A 109 1.17 2.43 13.15
CA GLN A 109 1.55 1.02 13.04
C GLN A 109 2.78 0.81 12.15
N LEU A 110 2.92 1.60 11.09
CA LEU A 110 4.11 1.54 10.23
C LEU A 110 5.40 1.91 10.97
N ILE A 111 5.35 2.82 11.94
CA ILE A 111 6.50 3.13 12.80
C ILE A 111 6.95 1.89 13.57
N LEU A 112 6.02 1.14 14.15
CA LEU A 112 6.33 -0.11 14.86
C LEU A 112 6.86 -1.18 13.91
N GLU A 113 6.19 -1.34 12.78
CA GLU A 113 6.60 -2.32 11.76
C GLU A 113 7.98 -2.01 11.18
N ARG A 114 8.30 -0.74 10.96
CA ARG A 114 9.63 -0.30 10.53
C ARG A 114 10.73 -0.81 11.45
N THR A 115 10.58 -0.63 12.76
CA THR A 115 11.55 -1.12 13.75
C THR A 115 11.72 -2.65 13.67
N ARG A 116 10.62 -3.38 13.47
CA ARG A 116 10.65 -4.83 13.30
C ARG A 116 11.37 -5.25 12.01
N LEU A 117 11.10 -4.55 10.92
CA LEU A 117 11.71 -4.83 9.61
C LEU A 117 13.22 -4.57 9.60
N GLU A 118 13.68 -3.53 10.26
CA GLU A 118 15.10 -3.20 10.38
C GLU A 118 15.89 -4.35 11.01
N GLN A 119 15.30 -5.06 11.98
CA GLN A 119 15.92 -6.26 12.59
C GLN A 119 16.11 -7.41 11.58
N SER A 120 15.35 -7.41 10.49
CA SER A 120 15.43 -8.39 9.40
C SER A 120 16.17 -7.84 8.17
N CYS A 121 16.89 -6.72 8.31
CA CYS A 121 17.59 -6.04 7.23
C CYS A 121 16.67 -5.60 6.08
N ILE A 122 15.42 -5.30 6.39
CA ILE A 122 14.43 -4.71 5.48
C ILE A 122 14.24 -3.25 5.91
N TYR A 123 14.42 -2.31 5.00
CA TYR A 123 14.40 -0.90 5.32
C TYR A 123 13.20 -0.22 4.70
N LEU A 124 12.24 0.12 5.54
CA LEU A 124 11.09 0.96 5.16
C LEU A 124 11.53 2.42 5.15
N ASP A 125 11.34 3.11 4.02
CA ASP A 125 11.62 4.53 3.90
C ASP A 125 10.79 5.31 4.95
N GLU A 126 11.44 6.19 5.66
CA GLU A 126 10.78 7.02 6.68
C GLU A 126 9.91 8.13 6.08
N ARG A 127 10.13 8.45 4.80
CA ARG A 127 9.36 9.44 4.08
C ARG A 127 8.22 8.78 3.32
N ILE A 128 7.01 9.00 3.79
CA ILE A 128 5.78 8.54 3.14
C ILE A 128 5.17 9.71 2.37
N THR A 129 5.05 9.55 1.06
CA THR A 129 4.33 10.51 0.23
C THR A 129 2.85 10.16 0.19
N PHE A 130 1.98 11.16 0.27
CA PHE A 130 0.54 10.98 0.14
C PHE A 130 -0.06 12.06 -0.77
N ASN A 131 -1.20 11.73 -1.38
CA ASN A 131 -1.97 12.66 -2.21
C ASN A 131 -3.46 12.49 -1.92
N GLU A 132 -4.15 13.59 -1.77
CA GLU A 132 -5.61 13.64 -1.74
C GLU A 132 -6.10 13.91 -3.16
N MET A 133 -6.97 13.04 -3.67
CA MET A 133 -7.44 13.11 -5.04
C MET A 133 -8.65 14.05 -5.14
N ASN A 134 -8.73 14.78 -6.22
CA ASN A 134 -9.90 15.59 -6.49
C ASN A 134 -11.09 14.75 -6.97
N GLU A 135 -12.29 15.32 -6.96
CA GLU A 135 -13.54 14.62 -7.30
C GLU A 135 -13.65 14.16 -8.76
N TYR A 136 -12.82 14.71 -9.67
CA TYR A 136 -12.89 14.38 -11.09
C TYR A 136 -12.40 12.98 -11.41
N PHE A 137 -11.55 12.39 -10.56
CA PHE A 137 -11.05 11.04 -10.77
C PHE A 137 -12.06 9.96 -10.37
N PHE A 138 -12.87 10.22 -9.32
CA PHE A 138 -13.83 9.22 -8.80
C PHE A 138 -15.10 9.93 -8.37
N SER A 139 -16.02 10.12 -9.30
CA SER A 139 -17.32 10.70 -9.00
C SER A 139 -18.01 9.95 -7.87
N GLY A 140 -18.37 10.66 -6.79
CA GLY A 140 -19.00 10.09 -5.62
C GLY A 140 -18.09 9.35 -4.65
N CYS A 141 -16.76 9.52 -4.76
CA CYS A 141 -15.80 9.02 -3.79
C CYS A 141 -14.83 10.12 -3.34
N ALA A 142 -14.64 10.24 -2.03
CA ALA A 142 -13.45 10.85 -1.47
C ALA A 142 -12.33 9.82 -1.53
N CYS A 143 -11.17 10.20 -2.02
CA CYS A 143 -10.04 9.30 -2.18
C CYS A 143 -8.73 9.97 -1.82
N ALA A 144 -7.88 9.25 -1.13
CA ALA A 144 -6.49 9.56 -0.91
C ALA A 144 -5.64 8.32 -1.20
N TYR A 145 -4.39 8.51 -1.61
CA TYR A 145 -3.44 7.41 -1.70
C TYR A 145 -2.10 7.81 -1.09
N PHE A 146 -1.37 6.83 -0.67
CA PHE A 146 0.00 7.00 -0.21
C PHE A 146 0.90 5.90 -0.76
N GLN A 147 2.19 6.18 -0.76
CA GLN A 147 3.20 5.25 -1.25
C GLN A 147 4.19 4.94 -0.15
N ILE A 148 4.52 3.66 -0.03
CA ILE A 148 5.57 3.15 0.84
C ILE A 148 6.68 2.57 -0.02
N ALA A 149 7.91 2.80 0.37
CA ALA A 149 9.09 2.26 -0.31
C ALA A 149 9.88 1.37 0.65
N VAL A 150 10.27 0.20 0.18
CA VAL A 150 11.02 -0.79 0.96
C VAL A 150 12.26 -1.21 0.20
N ASP A 151 13.40 -1.15 0.86
CA ASP A 151 14.70 -1.59 0.36
C ASP A 151 15.06 -2.93 1.00
N THR A 152 15.37 -3.93 0.17
CA THR A 152 15.82 -5.25 0.60
C THR A 152 17.12 -5.62 -0.08
N PHE A 153 17.95 -6.41 0.61
CA PHE A 153 19.11 -7.02 -0.04
C PHE A 153 18.69 -7.96 -1.15
N THR A 154 19.45 -7.96 -2.24
CA THR A 154 19.23 -8.85 -3.37
C THR A 154 20.53 -9.59 -3.66
N ASP A 155 20.49 -10.91 -3.70
CA ASP A 155 21.64 -11.70 -4.09
C ASP A 155 21.75 -11.71 -5.63
N LEU A 156 22.75 -11.00 -6.14
CA LEU A 156 23.07 -10.93 -7.57
C LEU A 156 24.36 -11.68 -7.93
N ARG A 157 24.83 -12.56 -7.05
CA ARG A 157 26.02 -13.38 -7.38
C ARG A 157 25.67 -14.33 -8.54
N TYR A 158 26.56 -14.34 -9.52
CA TYR A 158 26.43 -15.26 -10.64
C TYR A 158 26.49 -16.70 -10.15
N ASN A 159 25.54 -17.51 -10.58
CA ASN A 159 25.50 -18.93 -10.33
C ASN A 159 25.39 -19.66 -11.69
N ALA A 160 26.43 -20.41 -12.05
CA ALA A 160 26.50 -21.12 -13.34
C ALA A 160 25.37 -22.18 -13.48
N ASP A 161 24.89 -22.73 -12.38
CA ASP A 161 23.82 -23.74 -12.39
C ASP A 161 22.44 -23.19 -12.81
N GLU A 162 22.31 -21.87 -12.84
CA GLU A 162 21.07 -21.19 -13.26
C GLU A 162 21.01 -20.94 -14.77
N TRP A 163 22.10 -21.26 -15.51
CA TRP A 163 22.23 -20.95 -16.93
C TRP A 163 22.51 -22.21 -17.74
N ASN A 164 21.88 -22.32 -18.90
CA ASN A 164 22.25 -23.34 -19.87
C ASN A 164 23.62 -22.95 -20.47
N ASN A 165 24.56 -23.88 -20.42
CA ASN A 165 25.82 -23.71 -21.14
C ASN A 165 25.52 -23.76 -22.64
N GLU A 166 26.00 -22.76 -23.40
CA GLU A 166 25.98 -22.77 -24.87
C GLU A 166 26.90 -23.88 -25.41
#